data_728a630144b4f4ebd0e649479fd525df
#
_entry.id   728a630144b4f4ebd0e649479fd525df
#
_cell.length_a   1.000
_cell.length_b   1.000
_cell.length_c   1.000
_cell.angle_alpha   90.00
_cell.angle_beta   90.00
_cell.angle_gamma   90.00
#
_symmetry.space_group_name_H-M   'P 1'
#
loop_
_entity.id
_entity.type
_entity.pdbx_description
1 polymer ?
#
loop_
_entity_poly.entity_id
_entity_poly.type
_entity_poly.pdbx_seq_one_letter_code
_entity_poly.pdbx_strand_id
1 'polypeptide(L)'
;MSGPDRETIAVIGAALDLGQGRRGVDMGPSAIRYAGLDERLTQLGYRVLDWGNVETAVLEATELQDERARYLPEIKSACARVARLVGLAVEQGAVPLVLGGDHSVALGTLGGLAKANGPGGVLWIDAHGDLNTPETSPTGNVHGMPLAAVIGRAGPLFESEAWPIPAVDPARVAIVGARSLDADEQAWLRESQVLVFTMSDLDRVGIESALGEALEHISGPGFVHVSLDMDALDPDVA
;
A
#
# COMPACT_ATOMS: atom_id res chain seq x y z
N MET A 1 -16.14 17.04 31.99
CA MET A 1 -16.92 16.33 30.98
C MET A 1 -15.95 16.03 29.85
N SER A 2 -15.45 14.79 29.77
CA SER A 2 -14.66 14.32 28.63
C SER A 2 -15.59 14.36 27.39
N GLY A 3 -15.20 15.09 26.36
CA GLY A 3 -15.88 15.04 25.06
C GLY A 3 -15.90 13.61 24.52
N PRO A 4 -16.73 13.32 23.49
CA PRO A 4 -16.75 11.99 22.89
C PRO A 4 -15.32 11.56 22.53
N ASP A 5 -14.96 10.29 22.85
CA ASP A 5 -13.66 9.72 22.48
C ASP A 5 -13.49 9.88 20.97
N ARG A 6 -12.59 10.77 20.58
CA ARG A 6 -12.28 10.97 19.18
C ARG A 6 -11.39 9.82 18.71
N GLU A 7 -11.78 9.21 17.61
CA GLU A 7 -10.93 8.21 16.96
C GLU A 7 -9.55 8.81 16.64
N THR A 8 -8.49 8.10 16.98
CA THR A 8 -7.12 8.58 16.83
C THR A 8 -6.50 8.06 15.53
N ILE A 9 -5.90 8.94 14.77
CA ILE A 9 -5.13 8.60 13.57
C ILE A 9 -3.64 8.78 13.86
N ALA A 10 -2.86 7.71 13.66
CA ALA A 10 -1.40 7.75 13.74
C ALA A 10 -0.81 7.92 12.33
N VAL A 11 -0.24 9.09 12.06
CA VAL A 11 0.39 9.40 10.77
C VAL A 11 1.84 8.92 10.78
N ILE A 12 2.21 8.10 9.80
CA ILE A 12 3.54 7.50 9.65
C ILE A 12 4.03 7.81 8.23
N GLY A 13 5.15 8.48 8.08
CA GLY A 13 5.76 8.73 6.77
C GLY A 13 6.81 7.69 6.42
N ALA A 14 6.90 7.34 5.13
CA ALA A 14 7.94 6.50 4.55
C ALA A 14 8.38 7.09 3.21
N ALA A 15 9.46 7.87 3.24
CA ALA A 15 9.99 8.59 2.08
C ALA A 15 10.80 7.63 1.17
N LEU A 16 10.15 6.57 0.68
CA LEU A 16 10.74 5.55 -0.20
C LEU A 16 10.66 5.98 -1.66
N ASP A 17 11.76 5.81 -2.41
CA ASP A 17 11.80 5.95 -3.86
C ASP A 17 12.71 4.93 -4.55
N LEU A 18 13.21 3.94 -3.80
CA LEU A 18 14.09 2.88 -4.30
C LEU A 18 13.35 1.83 -5.12
N GLY A 19 12.04 1.66 -4.87
CA GLY A 19 11.22 0.66 -5.55
C GLY A 19 10.89 1.01 -6.99
N GLN A 20 11.20 2.22 -7.46
CA GLN A 20 10.91 2.67 -8.81
C GLN A 20 12.13 3.32 -9.49
N GLY A 21 12.02 3.57 -10.82
CA GLY A 21 13.12 4.16 -11.61
C GLY A 21 13.11 5.70 -11.66
N ARG A 22 12.15 6.39 -11.03
CA ARG A 22 12.02 7.85 -11.04
C ARG A 22 12.23 8.41 -9.64
N ARG A 23 13.00 9.48 -9.54
CA ARG A 23 13.23 10.21 -8.28
C ARG A 23 12.09 11.18 -7.99
N GLY A 24 11.91 11.47 -6.70
CA GLY A 24 11.07 12.55 -6.21
C GLY A 24 9.81 12.15 -5.48
N VAL A 25 9.35 10.90 -5.57
CA VAL A 25 8.18 10.43 -4.80
C VAL A 25 8.47 10.33 -3.29
N ASP A 26 9.73 10.30 -2.89
CA ASP A 26 10.18 10.43 -1.50
C ASP A 26 9.73 11.74 -0.83
N MET A 27 9.39 12.76 -1.63
CA MET A 27 8.78 13.99 -1.13
C MET A 27 7.32 13.84 -0.72
N GLY A 28 6.64 12.75 -1.12
CA GLY A 28 5.21 12.51 -0.89
C GLY A 28 4.75 12.74 0.55
N PRO A 29 5.39 12.14 1.56
CA PRO A 29 4.99 12.36 2.96
C PRO A 29 5.03 13.82 3.40
N SER A 30 6.03 14.58 2.93
CA SER A 30 6.14 16.01 3.23
C SER A 30 5.11 16.82 2.46
N ALA A 31 4.91 16.54 1.18
CA ALA A 31 3.95 17.25 0.34
C ALA A 31 2.51 17.13 0.88
N ILE A 32 2.10 15.93 1.29
CA ILE A 32 0.77 15.69 1.86
C ILE A 32 0.58 16.43 3.18
N ARG A 33 1.61 16.44 4.07
CA ARG A 33 1.57 17.24 5.30
C ARG A 33 1.45 18.74 5.02
N TYR A 34 2.24 19.25 4.06
CA TYR A 34 2.18 20.65 3.63
C TYR A 34 0.83 21.04 3.03
N ALA A 35 0.12 20.10 2.41
CA ALA A 35 -1.23 20.31 1.89
C ALA A 35 -2.30 20.44 3.00
N GLY A 36 -1.90 20.39 4.28
CA GLY A 36 -2.79 20.63 5.42
C GLY A 36 -3.49 19.36 5.93
N LEU A 37 -2.81 18.21 5.90
CA LEU A 37 -3.36 16.93 6.34
C LEU A 37 -3.90 17.00 7.78
N ASP A 38 -3.11 17.55 8.72
CA ASP A 38 -3.47 17.62 10.15
C ASP A 38 -4.73 18.45 10.37
N GLU A 39 -4.80 19.63 9.75
CA GLU A 39 -5.97 20.50 9.85
C GLU A 39 -7.23 19.85 9.30
N ARG A 40 -7.11 19.15 8.16
CA ARG A 40 -8.26 18.47 7.54
C ARG A 40 -8.76 17.31 8.38
N LEU A 41 -7.88 16.47 8.90
CA LEU A 41 -8.25 15.37 9.78
C LEU A 41 -8.87 15.89 11.09
N THR A 42 -8.31 16.95 11.67
CA THR A 42 -8.85 17.59 12.88
C THR A 42 -10.23 18.18 12.63
N GLN A 43 -10.46 18.81 11.47
CA GLN A 43 -11.78 19.34 11.07
C GLN A 43 -12.82 18.22 10.89
N LEU A 44 -12.41 17.04 10.46
CA LEU A 44 -13.26 15.84 10.39
C LEU A 44 -13.55 15.22 11.77
N GLY A 45 -12.92 15.71 12.84
CA GLY A 45 -13.16 15.28 14.20
C GLY A 45 -12.18 14.26 14.75
N TYR A 46 -11.16 13.89 14.00
CA TYR A 46 -10.13 12.96 14.47
C TYR A 46 -9.12 13.62 15.40
N ARG A 47 -8.48 12.80 16.24
CA ARG A 47 -7.25 13.15 16.94
C ARG A 47 -6.07 12.70 16.12
N VAL A 48 -5.15 13.59 15.79
CA VAL A 48 -3.98 13.28 14.96
C VAL A 48 -2.73 13.15 15.82
N LEU A 49 -1.98 12.07 15.62
CA LEU A 49 -0.66 11.82 16.18
C LEU A 49 0.32 11.62 15.02
N ASP A 50 1.08 12.64 14.66
CA ASP A 50 2.11 12.49 13.62
C ASP A 50 3.40 11.95 14.25
N TRP A 51 3.81 10.75 13.81
CA TRP A 51 5.02 10.06 14.27
C TRP A 51 6.25 10.33 13.40
N GLY A 52 6.12 11.23 12.44
CA GLY A 52 7.20 11.58 11.50
C GLY A 52 7.46 10.52 10.44
N ASN A 53 8.66 10.54 9.89
CA ASN A 53 9.08 9.58 8.87
C ASN A 53 9.97 8.49 9.48
N VAL A 54 9.81 7.26 8.97
CA VAL A 54 10.81 6.21 9.19
C VAL A 54 12.09 6.53 8.41
N GLU A 55 13.21 6.00 8.88
CA GLU A 55 14.48 6.09 8.16
C GLU A 55 14.43 5.24 6.88
N THR A 56 14.84 5.81 5.76
CA THR A 56 14.93 5.18 4.45
C THR A 56 16.35 5.34 3.88
N ALA A 57 16.79 4.37 3.09
CA ALA A 57 18.05 4.50 2.36
C ALA A 57 17.91 5.47 1.19
N VAL A 58 19.00 6.08 0.80
CA VAL A 58 19.08 7.05 -0.31
C VAL A 58 19.76 6.39 -1.50
N LEU A 59 19.19 6.53 -2.69
CA LEU A 59 19.65 5.86 -3.92
C LEU A 59 21.14 6.09 -4.19
N GLU A 60 21.61 7.32 -4.01
CA GLU A 60 23.00 7.71 -4.29
C GLU A 60 24.02 7.03 -3.36
N ALA A 61 23.57 6.48 -2.23
CA ALA A 61 24.39 5.79 -1.25
C ALA A 61 24.14 4.27 -1.22
N THR A 62 23.35 3.75 -2.17
CA THR A 62 22.89 2.35 -2.18
C THR A 62 23.34 1.66 -3.45
N GLU A 63 23.94 0.47 -3.30
CA GLU A 63 24.36 -0.36 -4.44
C GLU A 63 23.23 -1.29 -4.87
N LEU A 64 23.06 -1.43 -6.18
CA LEU A 64 22.12 -2.38 -6.76
C LEU A 64 22.64 -3.81 -6.60
N GLN A 65 21.86 -4.68 -5.95
CA GLN A 65 22.25 -6.06 -5.64
C GLN A 65 21.60 -7.08 -6.60
N ASP A 66 20.29 -6.97 -6.86
CA ASP A 66 19.54 -7.85 -7.76
C ASP A 66 18.73 -7.01 -8.74
N GLU A 67 18.91 -7.26 -10.04
CA GLU A 67 18.17 -6.54 -11.09
C GLU A 67 16.69 -6.95 -11.19
N ARG A 68 16.32 -8.12 -10.66
CA ARG A 68 14.95 -8.64 -10.70
C ARG A 68 14.09 -8.14 -9.55
N ALA A 69 14.73 -7.67 -8.46
CA ALA A 69 14.06 -7.09 -7.29
C ALA A 69 14.97 -5.98 -6.73
N ARG A 70 14.98 -4.86 -7.43
CA ARG A 70 15.94 -3.77 -7.22
C ARG A 70 15.80 -3.18 -5.83
N TYR A 71 16.93 -3.07 -5.11
CA TYR A 71 17.02 -2.49 -3.77
C TYR A 71 16.10 -3.13 -2.71
N LEU A 72 15.66 -4.37 -2.95
CA LEU A 72 14.72 -5.06 -2.07
C LEU A 72 15.21 -5.15 -0.60
N PRO A 73 16.49 -5.38 -0.27
CA PRO A 73 16.95 -5.40 1.11
C PRO A 73 16.70 -4.08 1.85
N GLU A 74 16.97 -2.95 1.23
CA GLU A 74 16.78 -1.60 1.79
C GLU A 74 15.30 -1.26 1.92
N ILE A 75 14.51 -1.62 0.90
CA ILE A 75 13.05 -1.49 0.92
C ILE A 75 12.47 -2.32 2.08
N LYS A 76 12.87 -3.58 2.23
CA LYS A 76 12.44 -4.44 3.35
C LYS A 76 12.83 -3.83 4.70
N SER A 77 14.02 -3.26 4.81
CA SER A 77 14.48 -2.61 6.03
C SER A 77 13.58 -1.42 6.43
N ALA A 78 13.24 -0.56 5.48
CA ALA A 78 12.32 0.56 5.71
C ALA A 78 10.90 0.05 6.01
N CYS A 79 10.38 -0.91 5.23
CA CYS A 79 9.08 -1.53 5.45
C CYS A 79 8.97 -2.23 6.82
N ALA A 80 10.07 -2.81 7.34
CA ALA A 80 10.08 -3.38 8.69
C ALA A 80 9.87 -2.30 9.78
N ARG A 81 10.43 -1.10 9.58
CA ARG A 81 10.17 0.04 10.48
C ARG A 81 8.72 0.50 10.39
N VAL A 82 8.16 0.59 9.18
CA VAL A 82 6.73 0.90 8.96
C VAL A 82 5.86 -0.15 9.67
N ALA A 83 6.09 -1.44 9.43
CA ALA A 83 5.31 -2.52 10.04
C ALA A 83 5.30 -2.45 11.57
N ARG A 84 6.45 -2.14 12.18
CA ARG A 84 6.55 -1.95 13.64
C ARG A 84 5.70 -0.79 14.12
N LEU A 85 5.71 0.35 13.43
CA LEU A 85 4.91 1.52 13.83
C LEU A 85 3.41 1.29 13.58
N VAL A 86 3.05 0.62 12.49
CA VAL A 86 1.66 0.22 12.21
C VAL A 86 1.15 -0.71 13.31
N GLY A 87 1.92 -1.73 13.69
CA GLY A 87 1.57 -2.60 14.81
C GLY A 87 1.38 -1.83 16.12
N LEU A 88 2.28 -0.90 16.43
CA LEU A 88 2.16 -0.03 17.62
C LEU A 88 0.90 0.86 17.57
N ALA A 89 0.55 1.38 16.40
CA ALA A 89 -0.69 2.17 16.24
C ALA A 89 -1.93 1.32 16.56
N VAL A 90 -1.99 0.11 16.02
CA VAL A 90 -3.08 -0.83 16.29
C VAL A 90 -3.14 -1.20 17.78
N GLU A 91 -2.02 -1.50 18.41
CA GLU A 91 -1.94 -1.79 19.86
C GLU A 91 -2.45 -0.64 20.72
N GLN A 92 -2.26 0.60 20.27
CA GLN A 92 -2.76 1.81 20.95
C GLN A 92 -4.21 2.17 20.58
N GLY A 93 -4.89 1.36 19.77
CA GLY A 93 -6.25 1.62 19.30
C GLY A 93 -6.34 2.80 18.32
N ALA A 94 -5.24 3.16 17.66
CA ALA A 94 -5.21 4.19 16.65
C ALA A 94 -5.30 3.58 15.23
N VAL A 95 -5.91 4.31 14.30
CA VAL A 95 -5.91 3.96 12.88
C VAL A 95 -4.59 4.43 12.26
N PRO A 96 -3.76 3.53 11.71
CA PRO A 96 -2.54 3.93 11.03
C PRO A 96 -2.86 4.56 9.67
N LEU A 97 -2.31 5.74 9.41
CA LEU A 97 -2.30 6.41 8.11
C LEU A 97 -0.84 6.50 7.64
N VAL A 98 -0.48 5.66 6.68
CA VAL A 98 0.88 5.62 6.14
C VAL A 98 0.96 6.49 4.89
N LEU A 99 1.89 7.44 4.91
CA LEU A 99 2.18 8.33 3.77
C LEU A 99 3.41 7.78 3.05
N GLY A 100 3.24 7.29 1.85
CA GLY A 100 4.31 6.77 0.99
C GLY A 100 4.99 7.89 0.21
N GLY A 101 6.04 7.54 -0.32
CA GLY A 101 6.83 7.38 -1.46
C GLY A 101 6.27 6.41 -2.51
N ASP A 102 7.10 5.50 -2.97
CA ASP A 102 6.64 4.48 -3.91
C ASP A 102 5.79 3.39 -3.21
N HIS A 103 5.02 2.65 -4.02
CA HIS A 103 4.01 1.70 -3.52
C HIS A 103 4.59 0.48 -2.78
N SER A 104 5.91 0.25 -2.81
CA SER A 104 6.54 -0.80 -2.00
C SER A 104 6.31 -0.61 -0.49
N VAL A 105 5.94 0.61 -0.04
CA VAL A 105 5.56 0.88 1.36
C VAL A 105 4.41 0.00 1.85
N ALA A 106 3.56 -0.49 0.95
CA ALA A 106 2.45 -1.38 1.26
C ALA A 106 2.90 -2.69 1.91
N LEU A 107 4.12 -3.19 1.62
CA LEU A 107 4.71 -4.34 2.29
C LEU A 107 4.76 -4.15 3.82
N GLY A 108 5.21 -2.98 4.25
CA GLY A 108 5.28 -2.63 5.66
C GLY A 108 3.91 -2.38 6.29
N THR A 109 3.04 -1.68 5.58
CA THR A 109 1.71 -1.32 6.07
C THR A 109 0.85 -2.57 6.27
N LEU A 110 0.67 -3.37 5.22
CA LEU A 110 -0.12 -4.59 5.25
C LEU A 110 0.52 -5.65 6.15
N GLY A 111 1.86 -5.75 6.11
CA GLY A 111 2.59 -6.65 6.98
C GLY A 111 2.42 -6.35 8.47
N GLY A 112 2.45 -5.08 8.85
CA GLY A 112 2.21 -4.64 10.23
C GLY A 112 0.78 -4.90 10.71
N LEU A 113 -0.21 -4.63 9.85
CA LEU A 113 -1.62 -4.93 10.10
C LEU A 113 -1.84 -6.44 10.29
N ALA A 114 -1.27 -7.26 9.41
CA ALA A 114 -1.42 -8.70 9.45
C ALA A 114 -0.74 -9.32 10.69
N LYS A 115 0.38 -8.77 11.13
CA LYS A 115 1.05 -9.22 12.35
C LYS A 115 0.22 -8.96 13.59
N ALA A 116 -0.54 -7.85 13.61
CA ALA A 116 -1.41 -7.49 14.72
C ALA A 116 -2.76 -8.22 14.72
N ASN A 117 -3.35 -8.45 13.54
CA ASN A 117 -4.76 -8.88 13.41
C ASN A 117 -4.96 -10.19 12.63
N GLY A 118 -3.90 -10.81 12.12
CA GLY A 118 -3.99 -11.87 11.11
C GLY A 118 -4.26 -11.31 9.71
N PRO A 119 -4.30 -12.18 8.67
CA PRO A 119 -4.54 -11.76 7.29
C PRO A 119 -5.86 -11.01 7.12
N GLY A 120 -5.86 -9.94 6.33
CA GLY A 120 -7.02 -9.08 6.09
C GLY A 120 -7.43 -9.00 4.62
N GLY A 121 -8.33 -8.07 4.33
CA GLY A 121 -8.72 -7.69 2.98
C GLY A 121 -8.12 -6.35 2.56
N VAL A 122 -7.94 -6.14 1.25
CA VAL A 122 -7.39 -4.89 0.71
C VAL A 122 -8.20 -4.37 -0.48
N LEU A 123 -8.52 -3.07 -0.42
CA LEU A 123 -8.95 -2.27 -1.54
C LEU A 123 -7.71 -1.57 -2.11
N TRP A 124 -7.32 -1.95 -3.32
CA TRP A 124 -6.18 -1.40 -4.05
C TRP A 124 -6.68 -0.44 -5.12
N ILE A 125 -6.56 0.86 -4.86
CA ILE A 125 -6.98 1.92 -5.78
C ILE A 125 -5.74 2.38 -6.53
N ASP A 126 -5.64 2.02 -7.81
CA ASP A 126 -4.41 2.12 -8.59
C ASP A 126 -4.69 2.03 -10.10
N ALA A 127 -3.86 2.67 -10.90
CA ALA A 127 -3.83 2.46 -12.35
C ALA A 127 -3.26 1.09 -12.75
N HIS A 128 -2.46 0.47 -11.86
CA HIS A 128 -1.68 -0.75 -12.08
C HIS A 128 -2.23 -1.92 -11.24
N GLY A 129 -1.66 -3.11 -11.45
CA GLY A 129 -1.99 -4.29 -10.68
C GLY A 129 -1.09 -4.52 -9.48
N ASP A 130 0.17 -4.08 -9.59
CA ASP A 130 1.27 -4.34 -8.64
C ASP A 130 1.41 -5.82 -8.29
N LEU A 131 1.09 -6.65 -9.27
CA LEU A 131 1.04 -8.11 -9.19
C LEU A 131 2.22 -8.79 -9.90
N ASN A 132 3.20 -8.03 -10.39
CA ASN A 132 4.42 -8.62 -10.93
C ASN A 132 5.21 -9.34 -9.83
N THR A 133 6.02 -10.30 -10.25
CA THR A 133 6.99 -11.01 -9.42
C THR A 133 8.40 -10.71 -9.93
N PRO A 134 9.46 -11.08 -9.21
CA PRO A 134 10.82 -10.97 -9.74
C PRO A 134 11.05 -11.66 -11.09
N GLU A 135 10.22 -12.66 -11.42
CA GLU A 135 10.29 -13.42 -12.68
C GLU A 135 9.50 -12.76 -13.82
N THR A 136 8.40 -12.05 -13.50
CA THR A 136 7.51 -11.46 -14.52
C THR A 136 7.74 -9.97 -14.74
N SER A 137 8.36 -9.28 -13.76
CA SER A 137 8.59 -7.85 -13.86
C SER A 137 9.52 -7.48 -15.03
N PRO A 138 9.08 -6.60 -15.93
CA PRO A 138 9.93 -6.16 -17.05
C PRO A 138 11.08 -5.24 -16.61
N THR A 139 11.01 -4.66 -15.41
CA THR A 139 11.96 -3.65 -14.92
C THR A 139 12.75 -4.08 -13.68
N GLY A 140 12.25 -5.07 -12.93
CA GLY A 140 12.73 -5.42 -11.61
C GLY A 140 12.41 -4.39 -10.52
N ASN A 141 11.62 -3.37 -10.82
CA ASN A 141 11.22 -2.36 -9.87
C ASN A 141 10.21 -2.93 -8.85
N VAL A 142 10.54 -2.84 -7.58
CA VAL A 142 9.77 -3.49 -6.50
C VAL A 142 8.40 -2.83 -6.29
N HIS A 143 8.22 -1.55 -6.66
CA HIS A 143 6.92 -0.88 -6.52
C HIS A 143 5.79 -1.56 -7.32
N GLY A 144 6.09 -2.27 -8.40
CA GLY A 144 5.12 -3.05 -9.16
C GLY A 144 4.89 -4.49 -8.66
N MET A 145 5.38 -4.82 -7.45
CA MET A 145 5.30 -6.18 -6.87
C MET A 145 4.62 -6.27 -5.51
N PRO A 146 4.27 -5.17 -4.81
CA PRO A 146 3.88 -5.26 -3.41
C PRO A 146 2.58 -6.03 -3.20
N LEU A 147 1.60 -5.93 -4.09
CA LEU A 147 0.37 -6.71 -3.98
C LEU A 147 0.65 -8.20 -4.19
N ALA A 148 1.47 -8.56 -5.19
CA ALA A 148 1.91 -9.96 -5.37
C ALA A 148 2.61 -10.51 -4.12
N ALA A 149 3.46 -9.71 -3.50
CA ALA A 149 4.19 -10.12 -2.30
C ALA A 149 3.26 -10.36 -1.11
N VAL A 150 2.37 -9.43 -0.80
CA VAL A 150 1.50 -9.54 0.39
C VAL A 150 0.45 -10.64 0.27
N ILE A 151 0.07 -11.05 -0.93
CA ILE A 151 -0.79 -12.24 -1.15
C ILE A 151 0.00 -13.55 -1.25
N GLY A 152 1.34 -13.51 -1.14
CA GLY A 152 2.20 -14.70 -1.17
C GLY A 152 2.62 -15.17 -2.56
N ARG A 153 2.36 -14.41 -3.62
CA ARG A 153 2.67 -14.77 -5.02
C ARG A 153 4.13 -14.51 -5.41
N ALA A 154 4.80 -13.53 -4.81
CA ALA A 154 6.12 -13.06 -5.24
C ALA A 154 7.30 -13.91 -4.73
N GLY A 155 7.03 -15.01 -4.02
CA GLY A 155 8.04 -15.96 -3.58
C GLY A 155 8.84 -15.53 -2.33
N PRO A 156 9.84 -16.34 -1.94
CA PRO A 156 10.50 -16.23 -0.64
C PRO A 156 11.39 -14.99 -0.47
N LEU A 157 11.76 -14.30 -1.55
CA LEU A 157 12.56 -13.05 -1.45
C LEU A 157 11.87 -11.98 -0.61
N PHE A 158 10.53 -11.97 -0.59
CA PHE A 158 9.73 -11.01 0.16
C PHE A 158 9.45 -11.42 1.61
N GLU A 159 9.82 -12.64 2.02
CA GLU A 159 9.67 -13.07 3.41
C GLU A 159 10.51 -12.21 4.36
N SER A 160 9.97 -11.99 5.56
CA SER A 160 10.60 -11.17 6.61
C SER A 160 10.12 -11.63 7.99
N GLU A 161 10.96 -11.48 9.00
CA GLU A 161 10.55 -11.65 10.40
C GLU A 161 9.61 -10.50 10.86
N ALA A 162 9.59 -9.39 10.12
CA ALA A 162 8.78 -8.23 10.46
C ALA A 162 7.29 -8.43 10.16
N TRP A 163 6.94 -9.32 9.19
CA TRP A 163 5.57 -9.57 8.77
C TRP A 163 5.33 -11.01 8.32
N PRO A 164 4.09 -11.52 8.45
CA PRO A 164 3.69 -12.81 7.87
C PRO A 164 3.45 -12.67 6.35
N ILE A 165 3.61 -13.77 5.62
CA ILE A 165 3.15 -13.92 4.23
C ILE A 165 2.34 -15.23 4.15
N PRO A 166 1.10 -15.19 3.62
CA PRO A 166 0.39 -14.00 3.15
C PRO A 166 -0.02 -13.05 4.29
N ALA A 167 0.06 -11.75 4.02
CA ALA A 167 -0.47 -10.70 4.90
C ALA A 167 -1.92 -10.34 4.55
N VAL A 168 -2.32 -10.60 3.31
CA VAL A 168 -3.67 -10.40 2.77
C VAL A 168 -4.21 -11.73 2.30
N ASP A 169 -5.49 -11.98 2.57
CA ASP A 169 -6.21 -13.12 2.01
C ASP A 169 -6.41 -12.88 0.49
N PRO A 170 -5.85 -13.75 -0.38
CA PRO A 170 -5.97 -13.57 -1.84
C PRO A 170 -7.42 -13.51 -2.36
N ALA A 171 -8.37 -14.11 -1.63
CA ALA A 171 -9.79 -14.07 -1.97
C ALA A 171 -10.47 -12.75 -1.54
N ARG A 172 -9.77 -11.88 -0.83
CA ARG A 172 -10.27 -10.62 -0.29
C ARG A 172 -9.46 -9.43 -0.80
N VAL A 173 -9.21 -9.42 -2.10
CA VAL A 173 -8.51 -8.35 -2.82
C VAL A 173 -9.44 -7.75 -3.85
N ALA A 174 -9.56 -6.43 -3.87
CA ALA A 174 -10.24 -5.69 -4.93
C ALA A 174 -9.30 -4.61 -5.48
N ILE A 175 -9.13 -4.58 -6.80
CA ILE A 175 -8.38 -3.54 -7.52
C ILE A 175 -9.39 -2.63 -8.21
N VAL A 176 -9.27 -1.32 -8.00
CA VAL A 176 -10.18 -0.31 -8.58
C VAL A 176 -9.39 0.76 -9.30
N GLY A 177 -9.71 1.02 -10.55
CA GLY A 177 -9.07 2.04 -11.38
C GLY A 177 -8.03 1.48 -12.36
N ALA A 178 -7.85 0.15 -12.42
CA ALA A 178 -6.85 -0.46 -13.29
C ALA A 178 -7.02 -0.04 -14.75
N ARG A 179 -5.92 0.43 -15.37
CA ARG A 179 -5.88 0.80 -16.79
C ARG A 179 -4.57 0.44 -17.49
N SER A 180 -3.56 0.03 -16.71
CA SER A 180 -2.25 -0.39 -17.21
C SER A 180 -1.82 -1.66 -16.49
N LEU A 181 -2.19 -2.80 -17.06
CA LEU A 181 -1.84 -4.12 -16.53
C LEU A 181 -0.91 -4.83 -17.53
N ASP A 182 0.16 -5.40 -17.03
CA ASP A 182 1.06 -6.23 -17.82
C ASP A 182 0.40 -7.55 -18.24
N ALA A 183 0.91 -8.19 -19.31
CA ALA A 183 0.31 -9.41 -19.86
C ALA A 183 0.25 -10.56 -18.82
N ASP A 184 1.30 -10.71 -18.00
CA ASP A 184 1.36 -11.73 -16.95
C ASP A 184 0.40 -11.42 -15.80
N GLU A 185 0.22 -10.15 -15.43
CA GLU A 185 -0.77 -9.72 -14.45
C GLU A 185 -2.18 -10.02 -14.94
N GLN A 186 -2.50 -9.67 -16.21
CA GLN A 186 -3.78 -9.97 -16.82
C GLN A 186 -4.08 -11.46 -16.88
N ALA A 187 -3.07 -12.27 -17.23
CA ALA A 187 -3.23 -13.72 -17.31
C ALA A 187 -3.54 -14.31 -15.94
N TRP A 188 -2.81 -13.90 -14.91
CA TRP A 188 -3.01 -14.36 -13.54
C TRP A 188 -4.36 -13.90 -12.96
N LEU A 189 -4.75 -12.64 -13.19
CA LEU A 189 -6.02 -12.08 -12.70
C LEU A 189 -7.23 -12.85 -13.22
N ARG A 190 -7.20 -13.33 -14.48
CA ARG A 190 -8.30 -14.14 -15.07
C ARG A 190 -8.54 -15.46 -14.33
N GLU A 191 -7.54 -16.01 -13.68
CA GLU A 191 -7.60 -17.28 -12.94
C GLU A 191 -7.71 -17.08 -11.43
N SER A 192 -7.58 -15.85 -10.96
CA SER A 192 -7.62 -15.47 -9.55
C SER A 192 -9.04 -15.18 -9.05
N GLN A 193 -9.15 -14.99 -7.73
CA GLN A 193 -10.38 -14.54 -7.08
C GLN A 193 -10.39 -13.01 -6.83
N VAL A 194 -9.39 -12.31 -7.33
CA VAL A 194 -9.29 -10.84 -7.19
C VAL A 194 -10.41 -10.17 -7.98
N LEU A 195 -11.16 -9.30 -7.31
CA LEU A 195 -12.16 -8.47 -7.97
C LEU A 195 -11.46 -7.27 -8.63
N VAL A 196 -11.71 -7.06 -9.91
CA VAL A 196 -11.08 -5.95 -10.66
C VAL A 196 -12.14 -5.08 -11.30
N PHE A 197 -12.09 -3.78 -11.00
CA PHE A 197 -12.81 -2.74 -11.73
C PHE A 197 -11.80 -1.91 -12.51
N THR A 198 -11.79 -2.08 -13.83
CA THR A 198 -11.00 -1.22 -14.72
C THR A 198 -11.61 0.17 -14.82
N MET A 199 -10.86 1.16 -15.34
CA MET A 199 -11.43 2.48 -15.64
C MET A 199 -12.65 2.39 -16.53
N SER A 200 -12.65 1.49 -17.53
CA SER A 200 -13.82 1.27 -18.40
C SER A 200 -15.02 0.68 -17.64
N ASP A 201 -14.79 -0.11 -16.59
CA ASP A 201 -15.86 -0.60 -15.73
C ASP A 201 -16.41 0.53 -14.88
N LEU A 202 -15.55 1.41 -14.34
CA LEU A 202 -15.98 2.58 -13.57
C LEU A 202 -16.84 3.54 -14.41
N ASP A 203 -16.46 3.76 -15.67
CA ASP A 203 -17.27 4.57 -16.60
C ASP A 203 -18.67 3.97 -16.85
N ARG A 204 -18.77 2.64 -16.80
CA ARG A 204 -20.02 1.91 -17.06
C ARG A 204 -20.93 1.80 -15.84
N VAL A 205 -20.38 1.48 -14.66
CA VAL A 205 -21.19 1.18 -13.45
C VAL A 205 -21.20 2.31 -12.43
N GLY A 206 -20.30 3.26 -12.54
CA GLY A 206 -20.07 4.35 -11.59
C GLY A 206 -19.20 3.96 -10.41
N ILE A 207 -18.44 4.93 -9.90
CA ILE A 207 -17.45 4.71 -8.82
C ILE A 207 -18.13 4.26 -7.51
N GLU A 208 -19.30 4.80 -7.18
CA GLU A 208 -20.01 4.47 -5.94
C GLU A 208 -20.42 2.99 -5.91
N SER A 209 -20.97 2.48 -7.03
CA SER A 209 -21.34 1.07 -7.14
C SER A 209 -20.14 0.15 -7.09
N ALA A 210 -19.06 0.49 -7.81
CA ALA A 210 -17.82 -0.28 -7.82
C ALA A 210 -17.17 -0.36 -6.44
N LEU A 211 -17.08 0.76 -5.72
CA LEU A 211 -16.53 0.79 -4.36
C LEU A 211 -17.41 0.01 -3.37
N GLY A 212 -18.74 0.09 -3.51
CA GLY A 212 -19.66 -0.69 -2.66
C GLY A 212 -19.42 -2.19 -2.81
N GLU A 213 -19.37 -2.70 -4.04
CA GLU A 213 -19.09 -4.11 -4.33
C GLU A 213 -17.68 -4.53 -3.89
N ALA A 214 -16.68 -3.67 -4.13
CA ALA A 214 -15.32 -3.93 -3.71
C ALA A 214 -15.19 -4.04 -2.19
N LEU A 215 -15.82 -3.13 -1.43
CA LEU A 215 -15.83 -3.17 0.03
C LEU A 215 -16.55 -4.40 0.58
N GLU A 216 -17.64 -4.84 -0.03
CA GLU A 216 -18.32 -6.07 0.33
C GLU A 216 -17.40 -7.29 0.10
N HIS A 217 -16.75 -7.36 -1.07
CA HIS A 217 -15.84 -8.44 -1.44
C HIS A 217 -14.66 -8.60 -0.48
N ILE A 218 -14.04 -7.50 -0.05
CA ILE A 218 -12.87 -7.54 0.84
C ILE A 218 -13.22 -7.67 2.32
N SER A 219 -14.49 -7.53 2.69
CA SER A 219 -14.94 -7.57 4.08
C SER A 219 -14.75 -8.96 4.70
N GLY A 220 -14.49 -9.02 6.01
CA GLY A 220 -14.32 -10.30 6.73
C GLY A 220 -13.41 -10.17 7.95
N PRO A 221 -12.88 -11.29 8.48
CA PRO A 221 -12.02 -11.27 9.67
C PRO A 221 -10.67 -10.58 9.42
N GLY A 222 -9.98 -10.24 10.51
CA GLY A 222 -8.71 -9.51 10.47
C GLY A 222 -8.94 -8.00 10.30
N PHE A 223 -8.39 -7.44 9.25
CA PHE A 223 -8.52 -6.01 8.94
C PHE A 223 -9.08 -5.80 7.53
N VAL A 224 -9.51 -4.57 7.27
CA VAL A 224 -9.73 -4.01 5.93
C VAL A 224 -8.79 -2.82 5.77
N HIS A 225 -8.04 -2.82 4.68
CA HIS A 225 -7.11 -1.74 4.34
C HIS A 225 -7.45 -1.11 3.00
N VAL A 226 -7.29 0.20 2.90
CA VAL A 226 -7.38 0.94 1.64
C VAL A 226 -5.97 1.40 1.27
N SER A 227 -5.45 0.92 0.15
CA SER A 227 -4.22 1.40 -0.46
C SER A 227 -4.59 2.30 -1.63
N LEU A 228 -4.09 3.53 -1.63
CA LEU A 228 -4.35 4.51 -2.67
C LEU A 228 -3.04 4.94 -3.32
N ASP A 229 -2.85 4.55 -4.58
CA ASP A 229 -1.84 5.15 -5.43
C ASP A 229 -2.41 6.43 -6.06
N MET A 230 -1.60 7.50 -6.03
CA MET A 230 -2.02 8.79 -6.59
C MET A 230 -2.16 8.74 -8.12
N ASP A 231 -1.50 7.78 -8.78
CA ASP A 231 -1.63 7.59 -10.22
C ASP A 231 -2.96 6.96 -10.65
N ALA A 232 -3.79 6.49 -9.69
CA ALA A 232 -5.18 6.17 -9.98
C ALA A 232 -5.97 7.38 -10.49
N LEU A 233 -5.56 8.59 -10.09
CA LEU A 233 -6.16 9.84 -10.54
C LEU A 233 -5.80 10.13 -12.00
N ASP A 234 -6.56 11.04 -12.61
CA ASP A 234 -6.24 11.55 -13.94
C ASP A 234 -4.93 12.36 -13.89
N PRO A 235 -3.92 12.03 -14.72
CA PRO A 235 -2.63 12.74 -14.73
C PRO A 235 -2.72 14.22 -15.14
N ASP A 236 -3.84 14.66 -15.70
CA ASP A 236 -4.12 16.08 -15.97
C ASP A 236 -4.64 16.83 -14.71
N VAL A 237 -4.95 16.09 -13.63
CA VAL A 237 -5.54 16.64 -12.39
C VAL A 237 -4.60 16.47 -11.19
N ALA A 238 -3.80 15.41 -11.16
CA ALA A 238 -2.94 15.04 -10.04
C ALA A 238 -1.47 14.94 -10.39
#